data_f7763ce6f7a8ffbd58329ec11554b433
#
_entry.id   f7763ce6f7a8ffbd58329ec11554b433
#
_cell.length_a   1.000
_cell.length_b   1.000
_cell.length_c   1.000
_cell.angle_alpha   90.00
_cell.angle_beta   90.00
_cell.angle_gamma   90.00
#
_symmetry.space_group_name_H-M   'P 1'
#
loop_
_entity.id
_entity.type
_entity.pdbx_description
1 polymer ?
#
loop_
_entity_poly.entity_id
_entity_poly.type
_entity_poly.pdbx_seq_one_letter_code
_entity_poly.pdbx_strand_id
1 'polypeptide(L)' 'MKYNKEDYKGRKIWLFPNDTYSKKGVIKNVDDLGFTILIIEAHERSSYVAGRTYFFSHSNNLTFLFLD' A
#
# COMPACT_ATOMS: atom_id res chain seq x y z
N MET A 1 12.85 -8.86 11.45
CA MET A 1 11.71 -8.41 10.63
C MET A 1 11.82 -8.95 9.22
N LYS A 2 10.73 -9.46 8.68
CA LYS A 2 10.71 -10.07 7.34
C LYS A 2 10.93 -9.05 6.23
N TYR A 3 10.44 -7.84 6.41
CA TYR A 3 10.56 -6.77 5.42
C TYR A 3 11.51 -5.69 5.93
N ASN A 4 12.49 -5.34 5.12
CA ASN A 4 13.44 -4.28 5.46
C ASN A 4 12.78 -2.91 5.19
N LYS A 5 12.62 -2.12 6.24
CA LYS A 5 12.00 -0.80 6.15
C LYS A 5 12.65 0.08 5.06
N GLU A 6 13.96 0.02 4.94
CA GLU A 6 14.69 0.86 3.99
C GLU A 6 14.40 0.52 2.54
N ASP A 7 13.99 -0.73 2.27
CA ASP A 7 13.67 -1.17 0.90
C ASP A 7 12.26 -0.78 0.48
N TYR A 8 11.39 -0.43 1.43
CA TYR A 8 9.99 -0.22 1.16
C TYR A 8 9.50 1.19 1.45
N LYS A 9 10.04 1.82 2.51
CA LYS A 9 9.56 3.13 2.95
C LYS A 9 9.79 4.18 1.87
N GLY A 10 8.73 4.94 1.57
CA GLY A 10 8.79 6.01 0.57
C GLY A 10 8.51 5.54 -0.85
N ARG A 11 8.37 4.25 -1.08
CA ARG A 11 8.15 3.71 -2.42
C ARG A 11 6.69 3.87 -2.84
N LYS A 12 6.50 4.23 -4.11
CA LYS A 12 5.16 4.23 -4.72
C LYS A 12 4.79 2.82 -5.15
N ILE A 13 3.55 2.45 -4.90
CA ILE A 13 3.07 1.12 -5.24
C ILE A 13 1.68 1.18 -5.88
N TRP A 14 1.41 0.19 -6.69
CA TRP A 14 0.09 -0.09 -7.25
C TRP A 14 -0.51 -1.21 -6.39
N LEU A 15 -1.47 -0.85 -5.56
CA LEU A 15 -2.11 -1.77 -4.63
C LEU A 15 -3.12 -2.65 -5.34
N PHE A 16 -3.09 -3.95 -5.05
CA PHE A 16 -4.02 -4.92 -5.59
C PHE A 16 -4.20 -4.74 -7.10
N PRO A 17 -3.13 -4.95 -7.89
CA PRO A 17 -3.17 -4.63 -9.33
C PRO A 17 -4.20 -5.45 -10.11
N ASN A 18 -4.66 -6.57 -9.54
CA ASN A 18 -5.68 -7.41 -10.19
C ASN A 18 -7.11 -7.02 -9.84
N ASP A 19 -7.30 -6.03 -8.95
CA ASP A 19 -8.63 -5.55 -8.59
C ASP A 19 -9.24 -4.72 -9.72
N THR A 20 -10.58 -4.69 -9.74
CA THR A 20 -11.33 -3.91 -10.71
C THR A 20 -11.04 -2.42 -10.60
N TYR A 21 -10.93 -1.92 -9.37
CA TYR A 21 -10.74 -0.49 -9.12
C TYR A 21 -9.29 -0.20 -8.77
N SER A 22 -8.67 0.65 -9.58
CA SER A 22 -7.26 1.02 -9.42
C SER A 22 -7.05 1.84 -8.14
N LYS A 23 -5.97 1.52 -7.43
CA LYS A 23 -5.56 2.29 -6.26
C LYS A 23 -4.04 2.27 -6.13
N LYS A 24 -3.47 3.42 -5.85
CA LYS A 24 -2.03 3.62 -5.74
C LYS A 24 -1.71 4.31 -4.44
N GLY A 25 -0.56 4.00 -3.89
CA GLY A 25 -0.17 4.58 -2.62
C GLY A 25 1.33 4.69 -2.46
N VAL A 26 1.72 5.27 -1.32
CA VAL A 26 3.11 5.37 -0.90
C VAL A 26 3.24 4.65 0.43
N ILE A 27 4.23 3.78 0.53
CA ILE A 27 4.51 3.10 1.79
C ILE A 27 5.16 4.11 2.74
N LYS A 28 4.43 4.45 3.80
CA LYS A 28 4.91 5.42 4.80
C LYS A 28 5.73 4.77 5.88
N ASN A 29 5.43 3.52 6.20
CA ASN A 29 6.18 2.78 7.22
C ASN A 29 5.96 1.28 7.01
N VAL A 30 6.93 0.51 7.48
CA VAL A 30 6.82 -0.95 7.57
C VAL A 30 7.41 -1.37 8.90
N ASP A 31 6.72 -2.28 9.59
CA ASP A 31 7.19 -2.83 10.86
C ASP A 31 6.82 -4.32 10.93
N ASP A 32 6.98 -4.91 12.11
CA ASP A 32 6.75 -6.34 12.29
C ASP A 32 5.28 -6.74 12.12
N LEU A 33 4.36 -5.78 12.24
CA LEU A 33 2.92 -6.03 12.15
C LEU A 33 2.38 -5.83 10.75
N GLY A 34 2.93 -4.89 9.98
CA GLY A 34 2.42 -4.65 8.64
C GLY A 34 2.95 -3.38 8.00
N PHE A 35 2.26 -2.98 6.92
CA PHE A 35 2.56 -1.78 6.16
C PHE A 35 1.58 -0.67 6.50
N THR A 36 2.08 0.54 6.65
CA THR A 36 1.26 1.76 6.71
C THR A 36 1.38 2.45 5.36
N ILE A 37 0.26 2.61 4.67
CA ILE A 37 0.25 3.09 3.30
C ILE A 37 -0.66 4.31 3.18
N LEU A 38 -0.12 5.39 2.61
CA LEU A 38 -0.90 6.57 2.25
C LEU A 38 -1.44 6.36 0.84
N ILE A 39 -2.75 6.40 0.68
CA ILE A 39 -3.38 6.30 -0.64
C ILE A 39 -3.26 7.65 -1.33
N ILE A 40 -2.64 7.67 -2.51
CA ILE A 40 -2.45 8.89 -3.29
C ILE A 40 -3.40 8.98 -4.47
N GLU A 41 -3.93 7.86 -4.92
CA GLU A 41 -4.87 7.80 -6.02
C GLU A 41 -5.78 6.59 -5.83
N ALA A 42 -7.06 6.76 -5.98
CA ALA A 42 -8.02 5.68 -5.88
C ALA A 42 -9.23 5.96 -6.77
N HIS A 43 -9.73 4.91 -7.43
CA HIS A 43 -10.97 5.02 -8.19
C HIS A 43 -12.11 5.41 -7.23
N GLU A 44 -13.05 6.22 -7.72
CA GLU A 44 -14.15 6.74 -6.89
C GLU A 44 -15.00 5.64 -6.26
N ARG A 45 -15.06 4.46 -6.87
CA ARG A 45 -15.82 3.31 -6.36
C ARG A 45 -15.01 2.39 -5.47
N SER A 46 -13.72 2.69 -5.30
CA SER A 46 -12.87 1.95 -4.39
C SER A 46 -13.29 2.20 -2.94
N SER A 47 -13.05 1.23 -2.06
CA SER A 47 -13.26 1.42 -0.63
C SER A 47 -12.18 2.29 0.01
N TYR A 48 -11.13 2.61 -0.73
CA TYR A 48 -10.02 3.44 -0.23
C TYR A 48 -10.21 4.88 -0.71
N VAL A 49 -9.75 5.81 0.12
CA VAL A 49 -9.91 7.25 -0.13
C VAL A 49 -8.53 7.88 -0.25
N ALA A 50 -8.29 8.58 -1.36
CA ALA A 50 -7.03 9.30 -1.57
C ALA A 50 -6.82 10.33 -0.45
N GLY A 51 -5.59 10.42 0.03
CA GLY A 51 -5.23 11.30 1.13
C GLY A 51 -5.32 10.66 2.51
N ARG A 52 -5.86 9.46 2.61
CA ARG A 52 -5.96 8.72 3.86
C ARG A 52 -4.89 7.66 3.96
N THR A 53 -4.54 7.32 5.20
CA THR A 53 -3.55 6.30 5.52
C THR A 53 -4.26 5.05 6.02
N TYR A 54 -3.83 3.89 5.52
CA TYR A 54 -4.40 2.60 5.91
C TYR A 54 -3.29 1.67 6.36
N PHE A 55 -3.62 0.79 7.30
CA PHE A 55 -2.69 -0.22 7.78
C PHE A 55 -3.05 -1.57 7.17
N PHE A 56 -2.03 -2.27 6.64
CA PHE A 56 -2.19 -3.59 6.05
C PHE A 56 -1.29 -4.57 6.80
N SER A 57 -1.91 -5.47 7.56
CA SER A 57 -1.18 -6.48 8.32
C SER A 57 -0.44 -7.43 7.39
N HIS A 58 0.73 -7.89 7.80
CA HIS A 58 1.49 -8.91 7.07
C HIS A 58 0.75 -10.24 6.98
N SER A 59 -0.21 -10.48 7.88
CA SER A 59 -1.03 -11.69 7.83
C SER A 59 -2.11 -11.64 6.75
N ASN A 60 -2.39 -10.47 6.20
CA ASN A 60 -3.31 -10.32 5.08
C ASN A 60 -2.56 -10.52 3.76
N ASN A 61 -3.26 -10.99 2.74
CA ASN A 61 -2.65 -11.20 1.43
C ASN A 61 -2.54 -9.90 0.64
N LEU A 62 -1.67 -9.01 1.10
CA LEU A 62 -1.42 -7.75 0.40
C LEU A 62 -0.59 -8.03 -0.84
N THR A 63 -1.12 -7.65 -2.00
CA THR A 63 -0.39 -7.71 -3.26
C THR A 63 -0.16 -6.31 -3.78
N PHE A 64 1.02 -6.06 -4.32
CA PHE A 64 1.34 -4.76 -4.90
C PHE A 64 2.50 -4.88 -5.86
N LEU A 65 2.62 -3.88 -6.73
CA LEU A 65 3.76 -3.72 -7.63
C LEU A 65 4.38 -2.36 -7.38
N PHE A 66 5.72 -2.29 -7.43
CA PHE A 66 6.41 -1.02 -7.34
C PHE A 66 6.20 -0.21 -8.62
N LEU A 67 5.96 1.09 -8.46
CA LEU A 67 5.76 2.02 -9.57
C LEU A 67 6.99 2.89 -9.85
N ASP A 68 7.93 2.94 -8.90
CA ASP A 68 9.14 3.75 -9.03
C ASP A 68 10.40 2.91 -9.27
#